data_cbe2c63f7b76782368df23415666b494
#
_entry.id   cbe2c63f7b76782368df23415666b494
#
_cell.length_a   1.000
_cell.length_b   1.000
_cell.length_c   1.000
_cell.angle_alpha   90.00
_cell.angle_beta   90.00
_cell.angle_gamma   90.00
#
_symmetry.space_group_name_H-M   'P 1'
#
loop_
_entity.id
_entity.type
_entity.pdbx_description
1 polymer ?
#
loop_
_entity_poly.entity_id
_entity_poly.type
_entity_poly.pdbx_seq_one_letter_code
_entity_poly.pdbx_strand_id
1 'polypeptide(L)'
;MNSVILMGRLTRDPDVSYTTGQNGEQNCVARYTLAVDRWRSANGESSTDFISCVTFGRAAEFVEKYLHQGIKILIHGRIQTGSYK
;
A
#
# COMPACT_ATOMS: atom_id res chain seq x y z
N MET A 1 6.45 3.82 19.16
CA MET A 1 5.55 4.27 18.06
C MET A 1 6.10 3.81 16.74
N ASN A 2 5.22 3.38 15.88
CA ASN A 2 5.61 2.85 14.57
C ASN A 2 4.88 3.66 13.51
N SER A 3 5.61 4.46 12.77
CA SER A 3 5.03 5.36 11.79
C SER A 3 5.99 5.46 10.61
N VAL A 4 5.43 5.40 9.41
CA VAL A 4 6.22 5.46 8.19
C VAL A 4 5.52 6.31 7.14
N ILE A 5 6.30 7.08 6.39
CA ILE A 5 5.80 7.85 5.26
C ILE A 5 6.54 7.36 4.03
N LEU A 6 5.78 6.97 3.01
CA LEU A 6 6.33 6.44 1.77
C LEU A 6 5.75 7.19 0.59
N MET A 7 6.59 7.45 -0.40
CA MET A 7 6.16 8.00 -1.67
C MET A 7 6.64 7.07 -2.77
N GLY A 8 5.70 6.67 -3.62
CA GLY A 8 6.06 5.76 -4.70
C GLY A 8 4.93 5.64 -5.70
N ARG A 9 5.11 4.74 -6.66
CA ARG A 9 4.11 4.48 -7.70
C ARG A 9 3.54 3.10 -7.55
N LEU A 10 2.26 2.97 -7.82
CA LEU A 10 1.63 1.67 -7.84
C LEU A 10 2.17 0.85 -9.00
N THR A 11 2.57 -0.39 -8.73
CA THR A 11 3.12 -1.27 -9.75
C THR A 11 2.05 -1.86 -10.65
N ARG A 12 0.81 -1.92 -10.15
CA ARG A 12 -0.36 -2.39 -10.87
C ARG A 12 -1.61 -1.87 -10.16
N ASP A 13 -2.76 -2.14 -10.74
CA ASP A 13 -4.01 -1.73 -10.12
C ASP A 13 -4.17 -2.42 -8.77
N PRO A 14 -4.76 -1.72 -7.79
CA PRO A 14 -5.00 -2.33 -6.49
C PRO A 14 -5.92 -3.53 -6.57
N ASP A 15 -5.65 -4.51 -5.72
CA ASP A 15 -6.52 -5.67 -5.56
C ASP A 15 -7.47 -5.37 -4.41
N VAL A 16 -8.74 -5.18 -4.73
CA VAL A 16 -9.74 -4.77 -3.76
C VAL A 16 -10.73 -5.90 -3.54
N SER A 17 -10.98 -6.21 -2.28
CA SER A 17 -11.96 -7.22 -1.93
C SER A 17 -12.91 -6.69 -0.86
N TYR A 18 -14.10 -7.24 -0.87
CA TYR A 18 -15.14 -6.92 0.11
C TYR A 18 -15.51 -8.16 0.88
N THR A 19 -15.60 -8.00 2.19
CA THR A 19 -16.04 -9.09 3.05
C THR A 19 -17.26 -8.64 3.83
N THR A 20 -18.14 -9.57 4.13
CA THR A 20 -19.34 -9.29 4.92
C THR A 20 -19.13 -9.83 6.32
N GLY A 21 -19.26 -8.94 7.31
CA GLY A 21 -19.16 -9.34 8.71
C GLY A 21 -20.43 -10.02 9.20
N GLN A 22 -20.37 -10.48 10.44
CA GLN A 22 -21.48 -11.22 11.05
C GLN A 22 -22.75 -10.39 11.15
N ASN A 23 -22.61 -9.07 11.23
CA ASN A 23 -23.75 -8.16 11.35
C ASN A 23 -24.21 -7.61 10.00
N GLY A 24 -23.77 -8.21 8.91
CA GLY A 24 -24.08 -7.69 7.59
C GLY A 24 -23.24 -6.51 7.16
N GLU A 25 -22.22 -6.16 7.94
CA GLU A 25 -21.33 -5.07 7.59
C GLU A 25 -20.44 -5.46 6.43
N GLN A 26 -20.28 -4.54 5.51
CA GLN A 26 -19.37 -4.73 4.39
C GLN A 26 -18.04 -4.11 4.72
N ASN A 27 -16.98 -4.91 4.65
CA ASN A 27 -15.62 -4.44 4.90
C ASN A 27 -14.85 -4.43 3.59
N CYS A 28 -14.19 -3.34 3.33
CA CYS A 28 -13.37 -3.18 2.14
C CYS A 28 -11.91 -3.30 2.51
N VAL A 29 -11.17 -4.10 1.75
CA VAL A 29 -9.74 -4.29 1.93
C VAL A 29 -9.07 -4.09 0.58
N ALA A 30 -8.07 -3.21 0.53
CA ALA A 30 -7.31 -2.98 -0.69
C ALA A 30 -5.85 -3.32 -0.45
N ARG A 31 -5.28 -4.07 -1.40
CA ARG A 31 -3.86 -4.42 -1.38
C ARG A 31 -3.22 -3.86 -2.63
N TYR A 32 -2.07 -3.28 -2.45
CA TYR A 32 -1.31 -2.74 -3.57
C TYR A 32 0.17 -2.75 -3.24
N THR A 33 0.99 -2.63 -4.26
CA THR A 33 2.43 -2.60 -4.10
C THR A 33 2.96 -1.27 -4.63
N LEU A 34 3.76 -0.61 -3.81
CA LEU A 34 4.42 0.63 -4.18
C LEU A 34 5.86 0.36 -4.58
N ALA A 35 6.27 0.94 -5.69
CA ALA A 35 7.68 1.01 -6.08
C ALA A 35 8.23 2.30 -5.52
N VAL A 36 9.12 2.17 -4.55
CA VAL A 36 9.70 3.31 -3.84
C VAL A 36 11.19 3.38 -4.19
N ASP A 37 11.61 4.50 -4.72
CA ASP A 37 13.01 4.68 -5.10
C ASP A 37 13.86 4.97 -3.87
N ARG A 38 14.99 4.31 -3.80
CA ARG A 38 15.98 4.60 -2.77
C ARG A 38 16.83 5.78 -3.19
N TRP A 39 17.49 6.38 -2.19
CA TRP A 39 18.54 7.35 -2.48
C TRP A 39 19.59 6.72 -3.37
N ARG A 40 20.12 7.51 -4.27
CA ARG A 40 21.25 7.06 -5.08
C ARG A 40 22.44 6.81 -4.17
N SER A 41 23.09 5.67 -4.40
CA SER A 41 24.35 5.39 -3.73
C SER A 41 25.45 6.29 -4.30
N ALA A 42 26.61 6.29 -3.64
CA ALA A 42 27.76 7.03 -4.11
C ALA A 42 28.21 6.61 -5.51
N ASN A 43 27.83 5.42 -5.93
CA ASN A 43 28.16 4.88 -7.24
C ASN A 43 27.19 5.32 -8.34
N GLY A 44 26.21 6.12 -8.00
CA GLY A 44 25.20 6.54 -8.97
C GLY A 44 24.14 5.49 -9.27
N GLU A 45 24.21 4.35 -8.63
CA GLU A 45 23.22 3.30 -8.81
C GLU A 45 21.93 3.67 -8.09
N SER A 46 20.81 3.41 -8.74
CA SER A 46 19.52 3.57 -8.10
C SER A 46 18.90 2.19 -7.94
N SER A 47 18.20 2.00 -6.85
CA SER A 47 17.45 0.78 -6.62
C SER A 47 16.06 1.13 -6.14
N THR A 48 15.16 0.20 -6.36
CA THR A 48 13.75 0.37 -6.07
C THR A 48 13.32 -0.70 -5.09
N ASP A 49 12.62 -0.29 -4.04
CA ASP A 49 12.00 -1.23 -3.12
C ASP A 49 10.55 -1.42 -3.50
N PHE A 50 10.10 -2.65 -3.46
CA PHE A 50 8.70 -2.98 -3.71
C PHE A 50 8.05 -3.29 -2.37
N ILE A 51 7.14 -2.44 -1.96
CA ILE A 51 6.55 -2.50 -0.62
C ILE A 51 5.08 -2.84 -0.73
N SER A 52 4.70 -3.95 -0.11
CA SER A 52 3.31 -4.39 -0.07
C SER A 52 2.54 -3.57 0.94
N CYS A 53 1.42 -3.04 0.51
CA CYS A 53 0.58 -2.20 1.35
C CYS A 53 -0.82 -2.78 1.45
N VAL A 54 -1.43 -2.62 2.62
CA VAL A 54 -2.81 -3.05 2.86
C VAL A 54 -3.54 -1.89 3.52
N THR A 55 -4.75 -1.63 3.07
CA THR A 55 -5.58 -0.62 3.69
C THR A 55 -7.00 -1.14 3.83
N PHE A 56 -7.74 -0.58 4.78
CA PHE A 56 -9.06 -1.06 5.17
C PHE A 56 -10.06 0.08 5.20
N GLY A 57 -11.34 -0.27 5.09
CA GLY A 57 -12.42 0.67 5.31
C GLY A 57 -12.48 1.75 4.27
N ARG A 58 -12.69 2.98 4.71
CA ARG A 58 -12.84 4.12 3.81
C ARG A 58 -11.58 4.39 3.00
N ALA A 59 -10.42 4.16 3.60
CA ALA A 59 -9.16 4.32 2.87
C ALA A 59 -9.07 3.32 1.72
N ALA A 60 -9.56 2.11 1.92
CA ALA A 60 -9.59 1.10 0.87
C ALA A 60 -10.54 1.51 -0.25
N GLU A 61 -11.68 2.09 0.10
CA GLU A 61 -12.63 2.58 -0.90
C GLU A 61 -12.02 3.72 -1.73
N PHE A 62 -11.27 4.59 -1.07
CA PHE A 62 -10.55 5.66 -1.76
C PHE A 62 -9.54 5.08 -2.74
N VAL A 63 -8.80 4.06 -2.31
CA VAL A 63 -7.82 3.39 -3.16
C VAL A 63 -8.50 2.82 -4.40
N GLU A 64 -9.64 2.17 -4.21
CA GLU A 64 -10.39 1.58 -5.32
C GLU A 64 -10.81 2.64 -6.34
N LYS A 65 -11.27 3.78 -5.86
CA LYS A 65 -11.82 4.81 -6.74
C LYS A 65 -10.74 5.61 -7.46
N TYR A 66 -9.64 5.90 -6.81
CA TYR A 66 -8.72 6.92 -7.30
C TYR A 66 -7.33 6.44 -7.64
N LEU A 67 -6.94 5.26 -7.17
CA LEU A 67 -5.58 4.78 -7.39
C LEU A 67 -5.56 3.70 -8.46
N HIS A 68 -4.55 3.75 -9.31
CA HIS A 68 -4.37 2.79 -10.39
C HIS A 68 -2.89 2.64 -10.71
N GLN A 69 -2.59 1.66 -11.55
CA GLN A 69 -1.22 1.39 -11.95
C GLN A 69 -0.52 2.65 -12.45
N GLY A 70 0.68 2.87 -11.96
CA GLY A 70 1.52 3.98 -12.42
C GLY A 70 1.31 5.28 -11.68
N ILE A 71 0.26 5.41 -10.89
CA ILE A 71 0.01 6.65 -10.16
C ILE A 71 1.01 6.80 -9.02
N LYS A 72 1.48 8.02 -8.82
CA LYS A 72 2.40 8.33 -7.74
C LYS A 72 1.63 8.86 -6.54
N ILE A 73 1.88 8.30 -5.38
CA ILE A 73 1.16 8.68 -4.17
C ILE A 73 2.11 8.80 -2.99
N LEU A 74 1.66 9.55 -1.99
CA LEU A 74 2.31 9.64 -0.70
C LEU A 74 1.39 8.98 0.32
N ILE A 75 1.92 8.05 1.08
CA ILE A 75 1.14 7.39 2.12
C ILE A 75 1.78 7.57 3.48
N HIS A 76 0.95 7.54 4.51
CA HIS A 76 1.39 7.52 5.89
C HIS A 76 0.73 6.32 6.56
N GLY A 77 1.54 5.48 7.15
CA GLY A 77 1.04 4.27 7.77
C GLY A 77 1.98 3.74 8.82
N ARG A 78 1.87 2.47 9.08
CA ARG A 78 2.75 1.80 10.02
C ARG A 78 3.20 0.47 9.44
N ILE A 79 4.33 0.00 9.91
CA ILE A 79 4.88 -1.27 9.48
C ILE A 79 4.28 -2.36 10.35
N GLN A 80 3.76 -3.40 9.69
CA GLN A 80 3.29 -4.60 10.37
C GLN A 80 4.11 -5.78 9.89
N THR A 81 4.57 -6.57 10.82
CA THR A 81 5.24 -7.82 10.49
C THR A 81 4.34 -8.98 10.89
N GLY A 82 4.31 -9.99 10.03
CA GLY A 82 3.58 -11.19 10.38
C GLY A 82 4.31 -11.97 11.45
N SER A 83 3.58 -12.54 12.38
CA SER A 83 4.19 -13.44 13.34
C SER A 83 3.83 -14.86 12.98
N TYR A 84 4.80 -15.73 13.04
CA TYR A 84 4.66 -17.14 12.70
C TYR A 84 4.89 -17.98 13.93
N LYS A 85 4.17 -19.03 13.98
CA LYS A 85 4.33 -19.97 15.09
C LYS A 85 4.63 -21.35 14.59
#